data_073bf8bb5ef4295cdd1e85631c02c2f4
#
_entry.id   073bf8bb5ef4295cdd1e85631c02c2f4
#
_cell.length_a   1.000
_cell.length_b   1.000
_cell.length_c   1.000
_cell.angle_alpha   90.00
_cell.angle_beta   90.00
_cell.angle_gamma   90.00
#
_symmetry.space_group_name_H-M   'P 1'
#
loop_
_entity.id
_entity.type
_entity.pdbx_description
1 polymer ?
#
loop_
_entity_poly.entity_id
_entity_poly.type
_entity_poly.pdbx_seq_one_letter_code
_entity_poly.pdbx_strand_id
1 'polypeptide(L)'
;YKTSGLFLIILAFITLSDWLIAPRIAQNTAPKRRLSWLCLSIAIDLGLLVYFKYAYFFTYMVNDFFGSQFEVFDLFAYIGNGFSQSGRFDVDKIILPVGISFYIFQVISYTTDVYRERIRPVRNILDFGFYVSFFPQLVAGPIVRAEEFIPQLYKPFRLSRRLFGLSVFWILNGLAKKIILSDYLAVNLIDRVFDNPLLFSGFENLFALFAYSLQVYADFSGYTDIAI
;
A
#
# COMPACT_ATOMS: atom_id res chain seq x y z
N TYR A 1 6.08 3.22 -16.39
CA TYR A 1 6.74 4.53 -16.59
C TYR A 1 5.79 5.59 -17.18
N LYS A 2 4.87 5.22 -18.06
CA LYS A 2 3.93 6.19 -18.67
C LYS A 2 2.74 6.58 -17.76
N THR A 3 2.40 5.75 -16.79
CA THR A 3 1.24 5.95 -15.91
C THR A 3 1.60 6.23 -14.45
N SER A 4 2.88 6.15 -14.07
CA SER A 4 3.31 6.17 -12.66
C SER A 4 4.50 7.06 -12.38
N GLY A 5 4.82 8.05 -13.24
CA GLY A 5 6.00 8.90 -13.07
C GLY A 5 6.05 9.66 -11.73
N LEU A 6 4.88 10.03 -11.19
CA LEU A 6 4.75 10.70 -9.90
C LEU A 6 4.79 9.74 -8.69
N PHE A 7 4.60 8.45 -8.91
CA PHE A 7 4.62 7.44 -7.84
C PHE A 7 5.92 7.49 -7.01
N LEU A 8 7.07 7.57 -7.65
CA LEU A 8 8.37 7.65 -6.97
C LEU A 8 8.52 8.93 -6.14
N ILE A 9 7.96 10.05 -6.60
CA ILE A 9 8.01 11.32 -5.88
C ILE A 9 7.16 11.24 -4.61
N ILE A 10 5.97 10.66 -4.70
CA ILE A 10 5.07 10.47 -3.56
C ILE A 10 5.70 9.53 -2.54
N LEU A 11 6.23 8.40 -3.01
CA LEU A 11 6.93 7.44 -2.16
C LEU A 11 8.13 8.09 -1.46
N ALA A 12 8.95 8.87 -2.20
CA ALA A 12 10.08 9.59 -1.66
C ALA A 12 9.64 10.66 -0.65
N PHE A 13 8.55 11.37 -0.91
CA PHE A 13 8.01 12.38 -0.01
C PHE A 13 7.55 11.76 1.33
N ILE A 14 6.77 10.67 1.29
CA ILE A 14 6.32 9.95 2.50
C ILE A 14 7.52 9.41 3.26
N THR A 15 8.45 8.75 2.57
CA THR A 15 9.67 8.22 3.18
C THR A 15 10.47 9.33 3.88
N LEU A 16 10.64 10.47 3.23
CA LEU A 16 11.39 11.59 3.79
C LEU A 16 10.66 12.23 4.98
N SER A 17 9.35 12.44 4.88
CA SER A 17 8.55 13.04 5.96
C SER A 17 8.62 12.22 7.24
N ASP A 18 8.42 10.91 7.15
CA ASP A 18 8.42 10.03 8.32
C ASP A 18 9.82 9.80 8.88
N TRP A 19 10.81 9.70 8.01
CA TRP A 19 12.21 9.65 8.44
C TRP A 19 12.61 10.92 9.23
N LEU A 20 12.13 12.11 8.86
CA LEU A 20 12.35 13.36 9.56
C LEU A 20 11.53 13.50 10.85
N ILE A 21 10.32 12.95 10.87
CA ILE A 21 9.41 13.07 12.03
C ILE A 21 9.76 12.06 13.12
N ALA A 22 10.14 10.82 12.77
CA ALA A 22 10.41 9.75 13.73
C ALA A 22 11.46 10.13 14.81
N PRO A 23 12.60 10.76 14.49
CA PRO A 23 13.54 11.25 15.53
C PRO A 23 12.93 12.30 16.46
N ARG A 24 12.04 13.17 15.94
CA ARG A 24 11.36 14.19 16.76
C ARG A 24 10.37 13.56 17.73
N ILE A 25 9.71 12.46 17.36
CA ILE A 25 8.88 11.66 18.28
C ILE A 25 9.75 11.08 19.39
N ALA A 26 10.89 10.48 19.06
CA ALA A 26 11.74 9.79 20.03
C ALA A 26 12.50 10.73 20.97
N GLN A 27 12.94 11.90 20.50
CA GLN A 27 13.75 12.85 21.27
C GLN A 27 12.94 13.72 22.22
N ASN A 28 11.62 13.88 21.99
CA ASN A 28 10.79 14.69 22.85
C ASN A 28 10.44 13.95 24.15
N THR A 29 10.72 14.57 25.29
CA THR A 29 10.36 14.04 26.60
C THR A 29 8.91 14.37 26.98
N ALA A 30 8.34 15.45 26.45
CA ALA A 30 6.98 15.87 26.76
C ALA A 30 5.94 15.00 25.99
N PRO A 31 5.05 14.27 26.69
CA PRO A 31 4.12 13.33 26.02
C PRO A 31 3.18 14.03 25.02
N LYS A 32 2.73 15.25 25.32
CA LYS A 32 1.89 16.02 24.39
C LYS A 32 2.61 16.36 23.08
N ARG A 33 3.91 16.71 23.14
CA ARG A 33 4.69 17.01 21.93
C ARG A 33 4.97 15.74 21.11
N ARG A 34 5.24 14.62 21.77
CA ARG A 34 5.39 13.32 21.10
C ARG A 34 4.12 12.96 20.35
N LEU A 35 2.97 13.09 21.01
CA LEU A 35 1.67 12.82 20.39
C LEU A 35 1.41 13.76 19.21
N SER A 36 1.72 15.06 19.35
CA SER A 36 1.55 16.01 18.24
C SER A 36 2.35 15.63 16.99
N TRP A 37 3.61 15.18 17.16
CA TRP A 37 4.43 14.72 16.03
C TRP A 37 3.89 13.43 15.41
N LEU A 38 3.39 12.49 16.21
CA LEU A 38 2.73 11.28 15.70
C LEU A 38 1.46 11.64 14.92
N CYS A 39 0.61 12.51 15.48
CA CYS A 39 -0.60 12.95 14.79
C CYS A 39 -0.29 13.68 13.48
N LEU A 40 0.80 14.46 13.43
CA LEU A 40 1.25 15.12 12.20
C LEU A 40 1.67 14.11 11.13
N SER A 41 2.48 13.10 11.49
CA SER A 41 2.87 12.02 10.58
C SER A 41 1.64 11.31 10.02
N ILE A 42 0.76 10.82 10.90
CA ILE A 42 -0.47 10.13 10.49
C ILE A 42 -1.37 11.04 9.63
N ALA A 43 -1.47 12.33 9.94
CA ALA A 43 -2.29 13.27 9.16
C ALA A 43 -1.72 13.49 7.74
N ILE A 44 -0.40 13.55 7.58
CA ILE A 44 0.25 13.63 6.26
C ILE A 44 -0.04 12.35 5.46
N ASP A 45 0.17 11.20 6.06
CA ASP A 45 0.03 9.89 5.42
C ASP A 45 -1.42 9.62 5.01
N LEU A 46 -2.35 9.78 5.95
CA LEU A 46 -3.78 9.61 5.68
C LEU A 46 -4.30 10.70 4.74
N GLY A 47 -3.80 11.93 4.84
CA GLY A 47 -4.16 13.01 3.91
C GLY A 47 -3.81 12.66 2.48
N LEU A 48 -2.63 12.11 2.23
CA LEU A 48 -2.24 11.63 0.90
C LEU A 48 -3.08 10.43 0.45
N LEU A 49 -3.37 9.49 1.36
CA LEU A 49 -4.23 8.35 1.05
C LEU A 49 -5.65 8.81 0.67
N VAL A 50 -6.21 9.74 1.42
CA VAL A 50 -7.52 10.32 1.15
C VAL A 50 -7.52 11.05 -0.19
N TYR A 51 -6.49 11.84 -0.46
CA TYR A 51 -6.35 12.56 -1.72
C TYR A 51 -6.31 11.61 -2.92
N PHE A 52 -5.45 10.60 -2.93
CA PHE A 52 -5.31 9.72 -4.10
C PHE A 52 -6.44 8.70 -4.24
N LYS A 53 -6.99 8.21 -3.13
CA LYS A 53 -7.99 7.13 -3.15
C LYS A 53 -9.44 7.61 -3.11
N TYR A 54 -9.70 8.71 -2.40
CA TYR A 54 -11.06 9.15 -2.10
C TYR A 54 -11.41 10.54 -2.63
N ALA A 55 -10.52 11.20 -3.41
CA ALA A 55 -10.80 12.53 -3.97
C ALA A 55 -12.10 12.54 -4.78
N TYR A 56 -12.28 11.60 -5.69
CA TYR A 56 -13.52 11.48 -6.49
C TYR A 56 -14.76 11.30 -5.63
N PHE A 57 -14.68 10.44 -4.61
CA PHE A 57 -15.79 10.21 -3.69
C PHE A 57 -16.20 11.48 -2.96
N PHE A 58 -15.24 12.22 -2.41
CA PHE A 58 -15.54 13.46 -1.69
C PHE A 58 -16.02 14.56 -2.63
N THR A 59 -15.44 14.70 -3.82
CA THR A 59 -15.89 15.68 -4.82
C THR A 59 -17.31 15.38 -5.24
N TYR A 60 -17.64 14.12 -5.51
CA TYR A 60 -19.00 13.72 -5.85
C TYR A 60 -20.00 14.02 -4.71
N MET A 61 -19.65 13.66 -3.48
CA MET A 61 -20.48 13.91 -2.30
C MET A 61 -20.73 15.42 -2.07
N VAL A 62 -19.69 16.25 -2.25
CA VAL A 62 -19.83 17.71 -2.11
C VAL A 62 -20.70 18.27 -3.23
N ASN A 63 -20.53 17.81 -4.46
CA ASN A 63 -21.35 18.25 -5.59
C ASN A 63 -22.83 17.88 -5.40
N ASP A 64 -23.10 16.68 -4.93
CA ASP A 64 -24.45 16.19 -4.67
C ASP A 64 -25.13 16.99 -3.52
N PHE A 65 -24.39 17.25 -2.44
CA PHE A 65 -24.92 17.93 -1.27
C PHE A 65 -25.13 19.44 -1.49
N PHE A 66 -24.21 20.12 -2.20
CA PHE A 66 -24.24 21.56 -2.39
C PHE A 66 -24.76 21.99 -3.78
N GLY A 67 -25.08 21.03 -4.68
CA GLY A 67 -25.46 21.32 -6.06
C GLY A 67 -24.34 22.00 -6.88
N SER A 68 -23.07 21.79 -6.47
CA SER A 68 -21.89 22.36 -7.12
C SER A 68 -21.40 21.46 -8.27
N GLN A 69 -20.52 22.00 -9.12
CA GLN A 69 -19.90 21.26 -10.23
C GLN A 69 -18.38 21.33 -10.12
N PHE A 70 -17.84 20.95 -8.97
CA PHE A 70 -16.40 20.84 -8.80
C PHE A 70 -15.86 19.66 -9.59
N GLU A 71 -14.79 19.89 -10.32
CA GLU A 71 -14.01 18.84 -10.99
C GLU A 71 -12.81 18.45 -10.15
N VAL A 72 -12.38 17.20 -10.29
CA VAL A 72 -11.19 16.69 -9.59
C VAL A 72 -9.96 17.22 -10.31
N PHE A 73 -9.06 17.84 -9.56
CA PHE A 73 -7.83 18.42 -10.07
C PHE A 73 -6.61 17.72 -9.45
N ASP A 74 -5.70 17.19 -10.29
CA ASP A 74 -4.47 16.58 -9.81
C ASP A 74 -3.36 17.63 -9.63
N LEU A 75 -3.20 18.07 -8.37
CA LEU A 75 -2.17 19.02 -7.96
C LEU A 75 -0.75 18.48 -8.23
N PHE A 76 -0.53 17.18 -8.04
CA PHE A 76 0.80 16.58 -8.26
C PHE A 76 1.12 16.49 -9.76
N ALA A 77 0.13 16.17 -10.60
CA ALA A 77 0.29 16.22 -12.06
C ALA A 77 0.59 17.64 -12.53
N TYR A 78 -0.10 18.63 -11.99
CA TYR A 78 0.16 20.05 -12.29
C TYR A 78 1.58 20.47 -11.93
N ILE A 79 2.03 20.17 -10.70
CA ILE A 79 3.39 20.45 -10.24
C ILE A 79 4.42 19.71 -11.12
N GLY A 80 4.17 18.43 -11.42
CA GLY A 80 5.05 17.61 -12.26
C GLY A 80 5.20 18.15 -13.69
N ASN A 81 4.13 18.67 -14.29
CA ASN A 81 4.16 19.33 -15.59
C ASN A 81 4.95 20.64 -15.55
N GLY A 82 4.88 21.39 -14.45
CA GLY A 82 5.66 22.60 -14.25
C GLY A 82 7.18 22.37 -14.26
N PHE A 83 7.63 21.25 -13.67
CA PHE A 83 9.05 20.88 -13.67
C PHE A 83 9.51 20.25 -15.00
N SER A 84 8.61 19.56 -15.70
CA SER A 84 8.99 18.78 -16.90
C SER A 84 8.85 19.53 -18.21
N GLN A 85 8.24 20.72 -18.25
CA GLN A 85 7.90 21.52 -19.45
C GLN A 85 7.21 20.71 -20.59
N SER A 86 6.68 19.53 -20.31
CA SER A 86 6.28 18.58 -21.34
C SER A 86 4.79 18.24 -21.37
N GLY A 87 3.96 18.78 -20.44
CA GLY A 87 2.50 18.49 -20.41
C GLY A 87 2.16 17.00 -20.42
N ARG A 88 3.00 16.16 -19.80
CA ARG A 88 2.91 14.69 -19.89
C ARG A 88 1.87 14.09 -18.96
N PHE A 89 1.46 14.83 -17.94
CA PHE A 89 0.54 14.32 -16.93
C PHE A 89 -0.82 14.97 -17.12
N ASP A 90 -1.85 14.14 -17.10
CA ASP A 90 -3.24 14.58 -17.14
C ASP A 90 -3.61 15.18 -15.77
N VAL A 91 -3.97 16.45 -15.74
CA VAL A 91 -4.32 17.18 -14.51
C VAL A 91 -5.78 16.99 -14.11
N ASP A 92 -6.62 16.51 -15.03
CA ASP A 92 -8.05 16.29 -14.81
C ASP A 92 -8.33 14.87 -14.28
N LYS A 93 -7.26 14.08 -14.08
CA LYS A 93 -7.38 12.70 -13.63
C LYS A 93 -6.35 12.32 -12.57
N ILE A 94 -6.83 12.08 -11.35
CA ILE A 94 -6.00 11.51 -10.28
C ILE A 94 -5.76 10.02 -10.56
N ILE A 95 -4.50 9.66 -10.78
CA ILE A 95 -4.08 8.27 -10.95
C ILE A 95 -3.63 7.73 -9.60
N LEU A 96 -4.29 6.66 -9.13
CA LEU A 96 -3.96 6.02 -7.87
C LEU A 96 -2.58 5.33 -7.96
N PRO A 97 -1.60 5.72 -7.13
CA PRO A 97 -0.31 5.03 -7.09
C PRO A 97 -0.46 3.58 -6.62
N VAL A 98 0.19 2.66 -7.32
CA VAL A 98 0.17 1.25 -6.97
C VAL A 98 0.77 1.05 -5.58
N GLY A 99 0.05 0.32 -4.73
CA GLY A 99 0.51 -0.01 -3.37
C GLY A 99 0.43 1.11 -2.34
N ILE A 100 -0.15 2.30 -2.68
CA ILE A 100 -0.18 3.45 -1.76
C ILE A 100 -0.74 3.10 -0.39
N SER A 101 -1.79 2.30 -0.32
CA SER A 101 -2.37 1.88 0.95
C SER A 101 -1.40 1.02 1.78
N PHE A 102 -0.65 0.13 1.12
CA PHE A 102 0.28 -0.76 1.81
C PHE A 102 1.45 0.00 2.42
N TYR A 103 2.15 0.84 1.64
CA TYR A 103 3.29 1.55 2.19
C TYR A 103 2.89 2.67 3.17
N ILE A 104 1.71 3.28 3.03
CA ILE A 104 1.20 4.21 4.04
C ILE A 104 0.95 3.50 5.38
N PHE A 105 0.27 2.36 5.39
CA PHE A 105 0.09 1.61 6.63
C PHE A 105 1.41 1.10 7.21
N GLN A 106 2.37 0.79 6.37
CA GLN A 106 3.71 0.38 6.78
C GLN A 106 4.46 1.51 7.51
N VAL A 107 4.43 2.74 6.98
CA VAL A 107 5.07 3.89 7.63
C VAL A 107 4.33 4.34 8.88
N ILE A 108 3.00 4.31 8.90
CA ILE A 108 2.19 4.57 10.11
C ILE A 108 2.51 3.53 11.20
N SER A 109 2.68 2.26 10.84
CA SER A 109 3.11 1.23 11.78
C SER A 109 4.47 1.56 12.38
N TYR A 110 5.43 1.96 11.55
CA TYR A 110 6.76 2.36 11.99
C TYR A 110 6.75 3.57 12.94
N THR A 111 6.09 4.67 12.58
CA THR A 111 6.02 5.87 13.42
C THR A 111 5.30 5.61 14.73
N THR A 112 4.28 4.73 14.71
CA THR A 112 3.58 4.26 15.91
C THR A 112 4.49 3.40 16.80
N ASP A 113 5.30 2.52 16.23
CA ASP A 113 6.24 1.69 16.98
C ASP A 113 7.38 2.54 17.58
N VAL A 114 7.83 3.61 16.90
CA VAL A 114 8.75 4.61 17.46
C VAL A 114 8.10 5.36 18.62
N TYR A 115 6.84 5.78 18.47
CA TYR A 115 6.10 6.44 19.56
C TYR A 115 5.93 5.55 20.79
N ARG A 116 5.69 4.26 20.58
CA ARG A 116 5.58 3.24 21.64
C ARG A 116 6.92 2.76 22.20
N GLU A 117 8.03 3.33 21.71
CA GLU A 117 9.40 2.99 22.13
C GLU A 117 9.81 1.53 21.86
N ARG A 118 9.10 0.86 20.93
CA ARG A 118 9.42 -0.52 20.51
C ARG A 118 10.66 -0.57 19.63
N ILE A 119 10.85 0.45 18.80
CA ILE A 119 11.98 0.58 17.88
C ILE A 119 12.60 1.98 18.01
N ARG A 120 13.91 2.06 17.87
CA ARG A 120 14.61 3.35 17.74
C ARG A 120 14.45 3.87 16.29
N PRO A 121 14.37 5.20 16.11
CA PRO A 121 14.31 5.78 14.77
C PRO A 121 15.48 5.32 13.91
N VAL A 122 15.19 4.94 12.68
CA VAL A 122 16.19 4.53 11.69
C VAL A 122 17.03 5.75 11.30
N ARG A 123 18.34 5.66 11.51
CA ARG A 123 19.26 6.78 11.28
C ARG A 123 19.54 7.00 9.80
N ASN A 124 19.68 5.92 9.03
CA ASN A 124 20.03 5.98 7.63
C ASN A 124 18.76 6.03 6.77
N ILE A 125 18.61 7.09 5.98
CA ILE A 125 17.47 7.27 5.08
C ILE A 125 17.42 6.18 4.01
N LEU A 126 18.56 5.62 3.57
CA LEU A 126 18.60 4.58 2.57
C LEU A 126 18.01 3.26 3.11
N ASP A 127 18.30 2.92 4.36
CA ASP A 127 17.75 1.71 4.99
C ASP A 127 16.24 1.84 5.21
N PHE A 128 15.80 3.04 5.61
CA PHE A 128 14.39 3.33 5.76
C PHE A 128 13.68 3.36 4.40
N GLY A 129 14.28 3.99 3.39
CA GLY A 129 13.78 4.00 2.01
C GLY A 129 13.69 2.60 1.41
N PHE A 130 14.70 1.75 1.66
CA PHE A 130 14.67 0.36 1.23
C PHE A 130 13.53 -0.42 1.91
N TYR A 131 13.32 -0.22 3.23
CA TYR A 131 12.20 -0.81 3.95
C TYR A 131 10.85 -0.42 3.36
N VAL A 132 10.63 0.88 3.10
CA VAL A 132 9.35 1.39 2.58
C VAL A 132 9.12 0.97 1.12
N SER A 133 10.18 0.91 0.31
CA SER A 133 10.10 0.58 -1.12
C SER A 133 10.33 -0.90 -1.44
N PHE A 134 10.39 -1.77 -0.43
CA PHE A 134 10.70 -3.18 -0.64
C PHE A 134 9.66 -3.86 -1.53
N PHE A 135 10.08 -4.15 -2.75
CA PHE A 135 9.23 -4.59 -3.85
C PHE A 135 8.28 -5.76 -3.52
N PRO A 136 8.71 -6.85 -2.86
CA PRO A 136 7.82 -7.97 -2.59
C PRO A 136 6.60 -7.62 -1.72
N GLN A 137 6.70 -6.57 -0.91
CA GLN A 137 5.64 -6.14 0.01
C GLN A 137 4.80 -5.00 -0.56
N LEU A 138 5.36 -4.21 -1.50
CA LEU A 138 4.77 -2.96 -1.98
C LEU A 138 3.41 -3.14 -2.65
N VAL A 139 3.20 -4.25 -3.34
CA VAL A 139 1.99 -4.47 -4.17
C VAL A 139 0.85 -5.11 -3.38
N ALA A 140 1.10 -6.20 -2.69
CA ALA A 140 0.08 -6.96 -1.95
C ALA A 140 0.68 -7.89 -0.87
N GLY A 141 1.95 -7.67 -0.48
CA GLY A 141 2.63 -8.50 0.51
C GLY A 141 2.16 -8.23 1.94
N PRO A 142 2.60 -9.05 2.90
CA PRO A 142 2.34 -8.79 4.31
C PRO A 142 2.99 -7.48 4.74
N ILE A 143 2.31 -6.70 5.58
CA ILE A 143 2.89 -5.51 6.19
C ILE A 143 3.90 -5.95 7.25
N VAL A 144 5.17 -6.03 6.86
CA VAL A 144 6.25 -6.41 7.77
C VAL A 144 6.62 -5.23 8.65
N ARG A 145 6.84 -5.49 9.93
CA ARG A 145 7.25 -4.44 10.89
C ARG A 145 8.71 -4.07 10.71
N ALA A 146 9.00 -2.78 10.86
CA ALA A 146 10.38 -2.27 10.80
C ALA A 146 11.31 -2.93 11.83
N GLU A 147 10.77 -3.30 13.00
CA GLU A 147 11.48 -4.04 14.06
C GLU A 147 12.04 -5.40 13.58
N GLU A 148 11.32 -6.07 12.69
CA GLU A 148 11.72 -7.36 12.14
C GLU A 148 12.58 -7.20 10.89
N PHE A 149 12.27 -6.24 10.04
CA PHE A 149 12.92 -6.06 8.73
C PHE A 149 14.30 -5.39 8.84
N ILE A 150 14.38 -4.24 9.51
CA ILE A 150 15.60 -3.42 9.54
C ILE A 150 16.82 -4.19 10.09
N PRO A 151 16.71 -4.97 11.20
CA PRO A 151 17.85 -5.74 11.69
C PRO A 151 18.36 -6.79 10.71
N GLN A 152 17.52 -7.28 9.81
CA GLN A 152 17.92 -8.28 8.82
C GLN A 152 18.85 -7.70 7.75
N LEU A 153 18.78 -6.39 7.46
CA LEU A 153 19.67 -5.73 6.50
C LEU A 153 21.15 -5.81 6.90
N TYR A 154 21.41 -5.90 8.20
CA TYR A 154 22.77 -5.95 8.75
C TYR A 154 23.27 -7.35 9.09
N LYS A 155 22.41 -8.36 8.92
CA LYS A 155 22.81 -9.76 9.17
C LYS A 155 23.39 -10.38 7.91
N PRO A 156 24.53 -11.10 8.00
CA PRO A 156 25.09 -11.81 6.85
C PRO A 156 24.10 -12.90 6.41
N PHE A 157 23.70 -12.84 5.16
CA PHE A 157 22.82 -13.86 4.58
C PHE A 157 23.61 -15.14 4.27
N ARG A 158 23.13 -16.28 4.76
CA ARG A 158 23.68 -17.62 4.47
C ARG A 158 22.58 -18.53 3.98
N LEU A 159 22.60 -18.86 2.70
CA LEU A 159 21.64 -19.78 2.10
C LEU A 159 22.04 -21.24 2.41
N SER A 160 21.32 -21.87 3.33
CA SER A 160 21.44 -23.30 3.57
C SER A 160 20.53 -24.09 2.62
N ARG A 161 20.86 -25.38 2.36
CA ARG A 161 20.01 -26.28 1.55
C ARG A 161 18.59 -26.38 2.10
N ARG A 162 18.44 -26.39 3.42
CA ARG A 162 17.12 -26.41 4.09
C ARG A 162 16.35 -25.12 3.83
N LEU A 163 17.00 -23.97 3.96
CA LEU A 163 16.38 -22.66 3.72
C LEU A 163 15.95 -22.53 2.26
N PHE A 164 16.81 -22.94 1.33
CA PHE A 164 16.48 -22.95 -0.09
C PHE A 164 15.25 -23.82 -0.39
N GLY A 165 15.23 -25.06 0.11
CA GLY A 165 14.09 -25.96 -0.09
C GLY A 165 12.78 -25.40 0.50
N LEU A 166 12.86 -24.77 1.67
CA LEU A 166 11.70 -24.13 2.31
C LEU A 166 11.19 -22.94 1.50
N SER A 167 12.10 -22.08 1.02
CA SER A 167 11.74 -20.92 0.18
C SER A 167 11.07 -21.36 -1.12
N VAL A 168 11.62 -22.36 -1.79
CA VAL A 168 11.01 -22.91 -3.01
C VAL A 168 9.62 -23.51 -2.72
N PHE A 169 9.46 -24.22 -1.60
CA PHE A 169 8.15 -24.74 -1.19
C PHE A 169 7.12 -23.63 -0.99
N TRP A 170 7.47 -22.56 -0.28
CA TRP A 170 6.56 -21.43 -0.05
C TRP A 170 6.19 -20.71 -1.34
N ILE A 171 7.17 -20.47 -2.24
CA ILE A 171 6.92 -19.87 -3.54
C ILE A 171 5.95 -20.72 -4.37
N LEU A 172 6.18 -22.03 -4.45
CA LEU A 172 5.30 -22.93 -5.21
C LEU A 172 3.91 -23.03 -4.59
N ASN A 173 3.80 -23.09 -3.27
CA ASN A 173 2.53 -23.08 -2.56
C ASN A 173 1.75 -21.77 -2.80
N GLY A 174 2.43 -20.62 -2.74
CA GLY A 174 1.83 -19.33 -3.04
C GLY A 174 1.35 -19.21 -4.48
N LEU A 175 2.14 -19.66 -5.45
CA LEU A 175 1.76 -19.72 -6.86
C LEU A 175 0.57 -20.66 -7.08
N ALA A 176 0.52 -21.81 -6.44
CA ALA A 176 -0.61 -22.71 -6.53
C ALA A 176 -1.91 -22.05 -5.98
N LYS A 177 -1.85 -21.40 -4.84
CA LYS A 177 -3.00 -20.63 -4.31
C LYS A 177 -3.44 -19.53 -5.25
N LYS A 178 -2.50 -18.77 -5.81
CA LYS A 178 -2.79 -17.66 -6.72
C LYS A 178 -3.41 -18.17 -8.03
N ILE A 179 -2.73 -19.08 -8.72
CA ILE A 179 -3.10 -19.49 -10.08
C ILE A 179 -4.27 -20.48 -10.07
N ILE A 180 -4.20 -21.52 -9.20
CA ILE A 180 -5.17 -22.63 -9.22
C ILE A 180 -6.44 -22.29 -8.46
N LEU A 181 -6.34 -21.61 -7.31
CA LEU A 181 -7.51 -21.26 -6.52
C LEU A 181 -8.03 -19.87 -6.89
N SER A 182 -7.24 -18.82 -6.75
CA SER A 182 -7.72 -17.45 -6.88
C SER A 182 -8.11 -17.12 -8.31
N ASP A 183 -7.18 -17.18 -9.26
CA ASP A 183 -7.42 -16.74 -10.64
C ASP A 183 -8.39 -17.67 -11.36
N TYR A 184 -8.32 -18.98 -11.11
CA TYR A 184 -9.25 -19.93 -11.71
C TYR A 184 -10.70 -19.72 -11.23
N LEU A 185 -10.92 -19.50 -9.92
CA LEU A 185 -12.26 -19.18 -9.40
C LEU A 185 -12.76 -17.83 -9.90
N ALA A 186 -11.91 -16.82 -9.97
CA ALA A 186 -12.27 -15.51 -10.50
C ALA A 186 -12.85 -15.63 -11.90
N VAL A 187 -12.05 -16.12 -12.83
CA VAL A 187 -12.40 -16.15 -14.28
C VAL A 187 -13.55 -17.11 -14.61
N ASN A 188 -13.58 -18.29 -13.95
CA ASN A 188 -14.53 -19.33 -14.35
C ASN A 188 -15.88 -19.27 -13.63
N LEU A 189 -15.94 -18.63 -12.47
CA LEU A 189 -17.17 -18.57 -11.67
C LEU A 189 -17.55 -17.13 -11.34
N ILE A 190 -16.67 -16.41 -10.63
CA ILE A 190 -17.03 -15.17 -9.94
C ILE A 190 -17.35 -14.06 -10.95
N ASP A 191 -16.43 -13.78 -11.86
CA ASP A 191 -16.59 -12.71 -12.85
C ASP A 191 -17.83 -12.95 -13.73
N ARG A 192 -18.08 -14.21 -14.14
CA ARG A 192 -19.25 -14.57 -14.95
C ARG A 192 -20.57 -14.29 -14.23
N VAL A 193 -20.64 -14.60 -12.94
CA VAL A 193 -21.86 -14.41 -12.15
C VAL A 193 -22.03 -12.93 -11.82
N PHE A 194 -20.95 -12.23 -11.45
CA PHE A 194 -21.04 -10.82 -11.02
C PHE A 194 -21.27 -9.87 -12.19
N ASP A 195 -20.74 -10.17 -13.39
CA ASP A 195 -20.98 -9.36 -14.58
C ASP A 195 -22.46 -9.42 -15.05
N ASN A 196 -23.11 -10.54 -14.84
CA ASN A 196 -24.50 -10.75 -15.29
C ASN A 196 -25.34 -11.52 -14.24
N PRO A 197 -25.57 -10.96 -13.04
CA PRO A 197 -26.20 -11.69 -11.94
C PRO A 197 -27.66 -12.12 -12.21
N LEU A 198 -28.34 -11.47 -13.14
CA LEU A 198 -29.71 -11.80 -13.53
C LEU A 198 -29.82 -13.08 -14.39
N LEU A 199 -28.72 -13.56 -14.97
CA LEU A 199 -28.68 -14.79 -15.75
C LEU A 199 -28.54 -16.05 -14.87
N PHE A 200 -28.26 -15.87 -13.57
CA PHE A 200 -27.98 -16.94 -12.62
C PHE A 200 -29.07 -17.01 -11.55
N SER A 201 -29.30 -18.19 -11.02
CA SER A 201 -30.23 -18.41 -9.92
C SER A 201 -29.74 -17.73 -8.62
N GLY A 202 -30.66 -17.49 -7.69
CA GLY A 202 -30.28 -16.94 -6.37
C GLY A 202 -29.27 -17.80 -5.62
N PHE A 203 -29.31 -19.12 -5.79
CA PHE A 203 -28.33 -20.03 -5.19
C PHE A 203 -26.94 -19.87 -5.81
N GLU A 204 -26.84 -19.73 -7.13
CA GLU A 204 -25.57 -19.52 -7.85
C GLU A 204 -24.95 -18.17 -7.46
N ASN A 205 -25.75 -17.12 -7.35
CA ASN A 205 -25.30 -15.81 -6.87
C ASN A 205 -24.76 -15.87 -5.44
N LEU A 206 -25.46 -16.57 -4.55
CA LEU A 206 -25.00 -16.78 -3.17
C LEU A 206 -23.71 -17.59 -3.12
N PHE A 207 -23.60 -18.65 -3.93
CA PHE A 207 -22.41 -19.47 -4.02
C PHE A 207 -21.21 -18.68 -4.55
N ALA A 208 -21.41 -17.82 -5.57
CA ALA A 208 -20.38 -16.93 -6.10
C ALA A 208 -19.88 -15.94 -5.04
N LEU A 209 -20.73 -15.45 -4.13
CA LEU A 209 -20.34 -14.59 -3.03
C LEU A 209 -19.38 -15.29 -2.04
N PHE A 210 -19.66 -16.56 -1.68
CA PHE A 210 -18.74 -17.35 -0.86
C PHE A 210 -17.46 -17.70 -1.61
N ALA A 211 -17.54 -18.02 -2.91
CA ALA A 211 -16.39 -18.27 -3.75
C ALA A 211 -15.50 -17.03 -3.86
N TYR A 212 -16.08 -15.82 -3.94
CA TYR A 212 -15.34 -14.56 -3.90
C TYR A 212 -14.56 -14.38 -2.60
N SER A 213 -15.15 -14.70 -1.46
CA SER A 213 -14.45 -14.64 -0.18
C SER A 213 -13.27 -15.60 -0.13
N LEU A 214 -13.41 -16.80 -0.68
CA LEU A 214 -12.34 -17.78 -0.79
C LEU A 214 -11.25 -17.31 -1.78
N GLN A 215 -11.65 -16.72 -2.90
CA GLN A 215 -10.75 -16.16 -3.91
C GLN A 215 -9.88 -15.05 -3.32
N VAL A 216 -10.46 -14.08 -2.62
CA VAL A 216 -9.72 -12.99 -1.95
C VAL A 216 -8.75 -13.54 -0.90
N TYR A 217 -9.18 -14.53 -0.12
CA TYR A 217 -8.29 -15.19 0.84
C TYR A 217 -7.12 -15.89 0.14
N ALA A 218 -7.38 -16.65 -0.92
CA ALA A 218 -6.35 -17.38 -1.66
C ALA A 218 -5.38 -16.44 -2.36
N ASP A 219 -5.85 -15.32 -2.91
CA ASP A 219 -5.04 -14.29 -3.53
C ASP A 219 -4.07 -13.66 -2.53
N PHE A 220 -4.59 -13.17 -1.41
CA PHE A 220 -3.76 -12.54 -0.39
C PHE A 220 -2.80 -13.51 0.29
N SER A 221 -3.28 -14.73 0.64
CA SER A 221 -2.45 -15.77 1.24
C SER A 221 -1.36 -16.26 0.29
N GLY A 222 -1.68 -16.39 -1.00
CA GLY A 222 -0.68 -16.77 -2.02
C GLY A 222 0.42 -15.74 -2.18
N TYR A 223 0.09 -14.47 -2.21
CA TYR A 223 1.07 -13.38 -2.22
C TYR A 223 1.94 -13.37 -0.95
N THR A 224 1.33 -13.60 0.20
CA THR A 224 2.04 -13.66 1.48
C THR A 224 3.08 -14.79 1.47
N ASP A 225 2.69 -15.99 1.01
CA ASP A 225 3.61 -17.13 0.92
C ASP A 225 4.81 -16.88 -0.01
N ILE A 226 4.60 -16.12 -1.10
CA ILE A 226 5.68 -15.77 -2.05
C ILE A 226 6.62 -14.72 -1.45
N ALA A 227 6.10 -13.83 -0.60
CA ALA A 227 6.85 -12.70 -0.04
C ALA A 227 7.64 -13.04 1.24
N ILE A 228 7.39 -14.20 1.87
CA ILE A 228 8.12 -14.72 3.03
C ILE A 228 9.47 -15.33 2.60
#